data_476572c1f688000152caebaf983b2283
#
_entry.id   476572c1f688000152caebaf983b2283
#
_cell.length_a   1.000
_cell.length_b   1.000
_cell.length_c   1.000
_cell.angle_alpha   90.00
_cell.angle_beta   90.00
_cell.angle_gamma   90.00
#
_symmetry.space_group_name_H-M   'P 1'
#
loop_
_entity.id
_entity.type
_entity.pdbx_description
1 polymer ?
#
loop_
_entity_poly.entity_id
_entity_poly.type
_entity_poly.pdbx_seq_one_letter_code
_entity_poly.pdbx_strand_id
1 'polypeptide(L)'
;MTMICAKEFAEWLRHRFCNESVGVSISRQDINQLTGRQRLDPGFISDVHYELMQHGMAFVTDTCRETFYLIPISQAKNWRDRLESHFEKDIFCNIYPIEKSG
;
A
#
# COMPACT_ATOMS: atom_id res chain seq x y z
N MET A 1 -26.65 4.91 11.58
CA MET A 1 -25.79 4.04 10.81
C MET A 1 -24.55 3.67 11.63
N THR A 2 -24.22 2.41 11.63
CA THR A 2 -23.10 1.90 12.42
C THR A 2 -21.79 2.12 11.70
N MET A 3 -20.76 2.54 12.43
CA MET A 3 -19.43 2.68 11.86
C MET A 3 -18.83 1.30 11.62
N ILE A 4 -18.12 1.17 10.50
CA ILE A 4 -17.46 -0.06 10.13
C ILE A 4 -16.09 -0.11 10.82
N CYS A 5 -15.74 -1.24 11.42
CA CYS A 5 -14.45 -1.37 12.05
C CYS A 5 -13.35 -1.62 10.99
N ALA A 6 -12.10 -1.50 11.43
CA ALA A 6 -10.96 -1.61 10.51
C ALA A 6 -10.93 -2.94 9.80
N LYS A 7 -11.21 -4.03 10.51
CA LYS A 7 -11.18 -5.36 9.92
C LYS A 7 -12.26 -5.51 8.86
N GLU A 8 -13.45 -5.03 9.14
CA GLU A 8 -14.54 -5.09 8.17
C GLU A 8 -14.24 -4.27 6.93
N PHE A 9 -13.67 -3.10 7.12
CA PHE A 9 -13.32 -2.24 6.00
C PHE A 9 -12.22 -2.86 5.16
N ALA A 10 -11.22 -3.45 5.81
CA ALA A 10 -10.14 -4.12 5.09
C ALA A 10 -10.67 -5.30 4.28
N GLU A 11 -11.59 -6.07 4.84
CA GLU A 11 -12.21 -7.17 4.11
C GLU A 11 -13.01 -6.68 2.91
N TRP A 12 -13.74 -5.58 3.10
CA TRP A 12 -14.50 -4.99 2.01
C TRP A 12 -13.58 -4.54 0.88
N LEU A 13 -12.47 -3.87 1.23
CA LEU A 13 -11.50 -3.45 0.23
C LEU A 13 -10.89 -4.64 -0.51
N ARG A 14 -10.55 -5.67 0.23
CA ARG A 14 -9.97 -6.87 -0.36
C ARG A 14 -10.92 -7.51 -1.36
N HIS A 15 -12.17 -7.66 -0.98
CA HIS A 15 -13.18 -8.25 -1.87
C HIS A 15 -13.43 -7.37 -3.09
N ARG A 16 -13.51 -6.07 -2.87
CA ARG A 16 -13.84 -5.14 -3.95
C ARG A 16 -12.75 -5.05 -4.99
N PHE A 17 -11.50 -5.11 -4.55
CA PHE A 17 -10.36 -4.88 -5.45
C PHE A 17 -9.45 -6.09 -5.59
N CYS A 18 -9.91 -7.27 -5.26
CA CYS A 18 -9.05 -8.46 -5.30
C CYS A 18 -8.62 -8.83 -6.72
N ASN A 19 -9.38 -8.43 -7.72
CA ASN A 19 -9.06 -8.74 -9.11
C ASN A 19 -8.30 -7.62 -9.81
N GLU A 20 -8.01 -6.53 -9.09
CA GLU A 20 -7.26 -5.44 -9.68
C GLU A 20 -5.78 -5.78 -9.74
N SER A 21 -5.18 -5.58 -10.90
CA SER A 21 -3.76 -5.83 -11.07
C SER A 21 -2.91 -4.59 -10.84
N VAL A 22 -3.55 -3.44 -10.72
CA VAL A 22 -2.84 -2.17 -10.47
C VAL A 22 -3.35 -1.53 -9.20
N GLY A 23 -2.61 -0.54 -8.71
CA GLY A 23 -3.01 0.15 -7.50
C GLY A 23 -4.26 0.99 -7.70
N VAL A 24 -4.99 1.17 -6.61
CA VAL A 24 -6.22 1.96 -6.58
C VAL A 24 -6.03 3.09 -5.59
N SER A 25 -6.45 4.30 -5.94
CA SER A 25 -6.38 5.42 -5.02
C SER A 25 -7.77 5.69 -4.44
N ILE A 26 -7.80 6.03 -3.16
CA ILE A 26 -9.04 6.31 -2.44
C ILE A 26 -8.80 7.57 -1.62
N SER A 27 -9.71 8.54 -1.71
CA SER A 27 -9.55 9.76 -0.95
C SER A 27 -9.98 9.56 0.50
N ARG A 28 -9.50 10.46 1.37
CA ARG A 28 -9.93 10.45 2.77
C ARG A 28 -11.45 10.58 2.86
N GLN A 29 -12.02 11.42 2.04
CA GLN A 29 -13.47 11.64 2.04
C GLN A 29 -14.21 10.36 1.67
N ASP A 30 -13.69 9.62 0.69
CA ASP A 30 -14.30 8.35 0.30
C ASP A 30 -14.29 7.37 1.47
N ILE A 31 -13.19 7.29 2.19
CA ILE A 31 -13.09 6.38 3.32
C ILE A 31 -14.06 6.79 4.43
N ASN A 32 -14.17 8.09 4.68
CA ASN A 32 -15.13 8.56 5.68
C ASN A 32 -16.55 8.15 5.32
N GLN A 33 -16.92 8.29 4.06
CA GLN A 33 -18.25 7.92 3.61
C GLN A 33 -18.48 6.41 3.67
N LEU A 34 -17.49 5.65 3.26
CA LEU A 34 -17.62 4.20 3.24
C LEU A 34 -17.69 3.60 4.64
N THR A 35 -16.98 4.19 5.57
CA THR A 35 -16.93 3.65 6.94
C THR A 35 -17.90 4.29 7.89
N GLY A 36 -18.55 5.37 7.48
CA GLY A 36 -19.46 6.12 8.35
C GLY A 36 -18.74 6.95 9.39
N ARG A 37 -17.45 7.17 9.23
CA ARG A 37 -16.64 7.94 10.17
C ARG A 37 -16.55 9.38 9.70
N GLN A 38 -16.56 10.30 10.65
CA GLN A 38 -16.35 11.71 10.34
C GLN A 38 -14.88 12.07 10.36
N ARG A 39 -14.08 11.30 11.08
CA ARG A 39 -12.64 11.51 11.20
C ARG A 39 -11.95 10.17 11.14
N LEU A 40 -10.77 10.16 10.53
CA LEU A 40 -9.94 8.98 10.48
C LEU A 40 -8.79 9.17 11.46
N ASP A 41 -8.79 8.37 12.51
CA ASP A 41 -7.69 8.45 13.46
C ASP A 41 -6.56 7.52 13.01
N PRO A 42 -5.33 7.78 13.47
CA PRO A 42 -4.18 6.97 13.08
C PRO A 42 -4.32 5.50 13.45
N GLY A 43 -5.00 5.21 14.56
CA GLY A 43 -5.21 3.83 14.97
C GLY A 43 -6.05 3.03 13.99
N PHE A 44 -7.11 3.65 13.48
CA PHE A 44 -7.96 3.00 12.50
C PHE A 44 -7.17 2.72 11.21
N ILE A 45 -6.43 3.71 10.73
CA ILE A 45 -5.64 3.56 9.50
C ILE A 45 -4.58 2.48 9.69
N SER A 46 -3.92 2.47 10.84
CA SER A 46 -2.91 1.47 11.14
C SER A 46 -3.51 0.06 11.16
N ASP A 47 -4.69 -0.07 11.74
CA ASP A 47 -5.35 -1.38 11.80
C ASP A 47 -5.78 -1.86 10.41
N VAL A 48 -6.27 -0.95 9.57
CA VAL A 48 -6.62 -1.29 8.19
C VAL A 48 -5.37 -1.75 7.43
N HIS A 49 -4.29 -1.03 7.60
CA HIS A 49 -3.02 -1.39 6.97
C HIS A 49 -2.58 -2.79 7.39
N TYR A 50 -2.64 -3.07 8.68
CA TYR A 50 -2.22 -4.36 9.21
C TYR A 50 -3.06 -5.49 8.63
N GLU A 51 -4.38 -5.31 8.61
CA GLU A 51 -5.27 -6.34 8.08
C GLU A 51 -5.03 -6.59 6.60
N LEU A 52 -4.82 -5.53 5.83
CA LEU A 52 -4.58 -5.65 4.39
C LEU A 52 -3.23 -6.30 4.09
N MET A 53 -2.22 -6.02 4.91
CA MET A 53 -0.92 -6.63 4.74
C MET A 53 -0.99 -8.16 4.85
N GLN A 54 -1.85 -8.66 5.72
CA GLN A 54 -2.02 -10.10 5.87
C GLN A 54 -2.59 -10.74 4.62
N HIS A 55 -3.24 -9.96 3.78
CA HIS A 55 -3.82 -10.45 2.52
C HIS A 55 -3.02 -10.04 1.30
N GLY A 56 -1.79 -9.59 1.51
CA GLY A 56 -0.91 -9.25 0.40
C GLY A 56 -1.20 -7.92 -0.26
N MET A 57 -1.80 -6.99 0.47
CA MET A 57 -2.11 -5.67 -0.05
C MET A 57 -1.48 -4.59 0.83
N ALA A 58 -0.90 -3.59 0.19
CA ALA A 58 -0.31 -2.46 0.91
C ALA A 58 -1.28 -1.28 0.90
N PHE A 59 -1.39 -0.62 2.04
CA PHE A 59 -2.27 0.53 2.21
C PHE A 59 -1.39 1.73 2.55
N VAL A 60 -1.13 2.56 1.55
CA VAL A 60 -0.18 3.67 1.67
C VAL A 60 -0.92 4.97 1.87
N THR A 61 -0.46 5.77 2.80
CA THR A 61 -1.06 7.06 3.12
C THR A 61 -0.24 8.20 2.53
N ASP A 62 -0.90 9.07 1.77
CA ASP A 62 -0.31 10.29 1.29
C ASP A 62 -0.95 11.44 2.06
N THR A 63 -0.28 11.93 3.08
CA THR A 63 -0.83 12.97 3.95
C THR A 63 -0.93 14.31 3.24
N CYS A 64 -0.08 14.55 2.25
CA CYS A 64 -0.11 15.82 1.53
C CYS A 64 -1.34 15.96 0.66
N ARG A 65 -1.77 14.86 0.05
CA ARG A 65 -2.92 14.87 -0.84
C ARG A 65 -4.17 14.29 -0.22
N GLU A 66 -4.08 13.89 1.03
CA GLU A 66 -5.18 13.24 1.76
C GLU A 66 -5.74 12.07 0.95
N THR A 67 -4.84 11.27 0.40
CA THR A 67 -5.19 10.14 -0.46
C THR A 67 -4.52 8.89 0.07
N PHE A 68 -5.20 7.78 -0.11
CA PHE A 68 -4.68 6.47 0.28
C PHE A 68 -4.56 5.62 -0.97
N TYR A 69 -3.55 4.77 -1.00
CA TYR A 69 -3.33 3.90 -2.14
C TYR A 69 -3.37 2.45 -1.69
N LEU A 70 -4.15 1.65 -2.40
CA LEU A 70 -4.26 0.22 -2.16
C LEU A 70 -3.51 -0.46 -3.28
N ILE A 71 -2.42 -1.14 -2.95
CA ILE A 71 -1.51 -1.68 -3.95
C ILE A 71 -1.28 -3.16 -3.67
N PRO A 72 -1.52 -4.04 -4.66
CA PRO A 72 -1.18 -5.45 -4.48
C PRO A 72 0.33 -5.62 -4.33
N ILE A 73 0.74 -6.32 -3.28
CA ILE A 73 2.17 -6.49 -3.02
C ILE A 73 2.83 -7.31 -4.11
N SER A 74 2.08 -8.22 -4.72
CA SER A 74 2.61 -9.03 -5.81
C SER A 74 3.05 -8.22 -7.03
N GLN A 75 2.60 -6.97 -7.12
CA GLN A 75 3.01 -6.09 -8.21
C GLN A 75 4.36 -5.45 -7.96
N ALA A 76 4.83 -5.47 -6.73
CA ALA A 76 6.13 -4.91 -6.39
C ALA A 76 7.21 -5.89 -6.82
N LYS A 77 8.20 -5.37 -7.51
CA LYS A 77 9.32 -6.19 -7.96
C LYS A 77 10.56 -5.87 -7.16
N ASN A 78 11.41 -6.87 -7.01
CA ASN A 78 12.68 -6.65 -6.35
C ASN A 78 13.48 -5.62 -7.14
N TRP A 79 14.05 -4.65 -6.45
CA TRP A 79 14.77 -3.56 -7.10
C TRP A 79 15.94 -4.08 -7.94
N ARG A 80 16.59 -5.14 -7.47
CA ARG A 80 17.73 -5.71 -8.17
C ARG A 80 17.31 -6.29 -9.52
N ASP A 81 16.21 -6.99 -9.54
CA ASP A 81 15.70 -7.56 -10.79
C ASP A 81 15.34 -6.48 -11.79
N ARG A 82 14.77 -5.37 -11.29
CA ARG A 82 14.43 -4.24 -12.15
C ARG A 82 15.67 -3.61 -12.75
N LEU A 83 16.71 -3.44 -11.94
CA LEU A 83 17.95 -2.86 -12.43
C LEU A 83 18.61 -3.74 -13.48
N GLU A 84 18.62 -5.04 -13.24
CA GLU A 84 19.23 -5.97 -14.20
C GLU A 84 18.48 -6.00 -15.52
N SER A 85 17.18 -5.80 -15.50
CA SER A 85 16.39 -5.83 -16.72
C SER A 85 16.39 -4.51 -17.48
N HIS A 86 16.67 -3.40 -16.82
CA HIS A 86 16.59 -2.07 -17.43
C HIS A 86 17.92 -1.36 -17.56
N PHE A 87 18.94 -1.79 -16.83
CA PHE A 87 20.23 -1.15 -16.82
C PHE A 87 21.30 -2.17 -17.19
N GLU A 88 22.40 -1.67 -17.71
CA GLU A 88 23.49 -2.53 -18.09
C GLU A 88 24.19 -3.06 -16.84
N LYS A 89 24.78 -4.23 -16.98
CA LYS A 89 25.47 -4.85 -15.87
C LYS A 89 26.64 -4.02 -15.35
N ASP A 90 27.24 -3.22 -16.22
CA ASP A 90 28.34 -2.36 -15.80
C ASP A 90 27.90 -1.43 -14.70
N ILE A 91 26.73 -0.82 -14.89
CA ILE A 91 26.21 0.11 -13.89
C ILE A 91 25.96 -0.62 -12.60
N PHE A 92 25.37 -1.80 -12.71
CA PHE A 92 25.04 -2.59 -11.53
C PHE A 92 26.29 -3.01 -10.79
N CYS A 93 27.31 -3.41 -11.52
CA CYS A 93 28.56 -3.87 -10.91
C CYS A 93 29.31 -2.74 -10.23
N ASN A 94 29.07 -1.51 -10.62
CA ASN A 94 29.73 -0.36 -10.02
C ASN A 94 29.06 0.12 -8.74
N ILE A 95 27.98 -0.53 -8.34
CA ILE A 95 27.28 -0.19 -7.10
C ILE A 95 27.89 -1.02 -5.97
N TYR A 96 28.49 -0.33 -5.01
CA TYR A 96 29.10 -1.00 -3.87
C TYR A 96 28.09 -1.15 -2.74
N PRO A 97 28.06 -2.31 -2.09
CA PRO A 97 27.17 -2.50 -0.96
C PRO A 97 27.52 -1.52 0.17
N ILE A 98 26.50 -0.98 0.78
CA ILE A 98 26.67 -0.01 1.85
C ILE A 98 27.38 -0.62 3.06
N GLU A 99 27.11 -1.87 3.35
CA GLU A 99 27.68 -2.55 4.49
C GLU A 99 29.19 -2.76 4.34
N LYS A 100 29.73 -2.57 3.18
CA LYS A 100 31.14 -2.70 2.96
C LYS A 100 31.92 -1.43 3.21
N SER A 101 31.23 -0.37 3.46
CA SER A 101 31.86 0.91 3.68
C SER A 101 32.56 1.00 5.04
N GLY A 102 32.25 0.08 5.90
CA GLY A 102 32.89 0.06 7.20
C GLY A 102 34.26 -0.58 7.18
#